data_2c4e3ebbf994b9a0ef9a845c38180e04
#
_entry.id   2c4e3ebbf994b9a0ef9a845c38180e04
#
_cell.length_a   1.000
_cell.length_b   1.000
_cell.length_c   1.000
_cell.angle_alpha   90.00
_cell.angle_beta   90.00
_cell.angle_gamma   90.00
#
_symmetry.space_group_name_H-M   'P 1'
#
loop_
_entity.id
_entity.type
_entity.pdbx_description
1 polymer ?
#
loop_
_entity_poly.entity_id
_entity_poly.type
_entity_poly.pdbx_seq_one_letter_code
_entity_poly.pdbx_strand_id
1 'polypeptide(L)'
;MPVTVSGLAETRKALRQLAPDIYKNMNKEIGAAMRVVVKDARNMVQPSVNGLYNWQDKGTLVKSRTSRDRAFPKYNAQVIKKGLTYSLGQSKKNRSGFVSLYRLLNKSAVGSIIETAGRLNFNGDRDSQSNNPNAGAHFNRAIQGTYGGFYTVGKGKYNNGRLMAKAIVNNEGKAQAAIFAALDKASKEFKARTSNVKASKAA
;
A
#
# COMPACT_ATOMS: atom_id res chain seq x y z
N MET A 1 -10.10 10.42 -1.42
CA MET A 1 -9.52 11.18 -2.56
C MET A 1 -8.03 11.10 -2.47
N PRO A 2 -7.28 10.78 -3.55
CA PRO A 2 -5.87 11.07 -3.58
C PRO A 2 -5.72 12.58 -3.55
N VAL A 3 -5.15 13.11 -2.46
CA VAL A 3 -4.86 14.54 -2.35
C VAL A 3 -3.62 14.81 -3.19
N THR A 4 -3.78 15.53 -4.29
CA THR A 4 -2.66 16.01 -5.10
C THR A 4 -2.20 17.34 -4.52
N VAL A 5 -1.05 17.34 -3.86
CA VAL A 5 -0.42 18.57 -3.36
C VAL A 5 0.73 18.90 -4.30
N SER A 6 0.64 20.03 -4.99
CA SER A 6 1.74 20.56 -5.80
C SER A 6 2.85 21.14 -4.90
N GLY A 7 4.11 21.07 -5.34
CA GLY A 7 5.25 21.61 -4.61
C GLY A 7 5.72 20.79 -3.39
N LEU A 8 5.04 19.70 -3.04
CA LEU A 8 5.40 18.90 -1.86
C LEU A 8 6.76 18.21 -2.02
N ALA A 9 7.13 17.80 -3.23
CA ALA A 9 8.42 17.17 -3.51
C ALA A 9 9.58 18.14 -3.32
N GLU A 10 9.42 19.38 -3.80
CA GLU A 10 10.37 20.49 -3.69
C GLU A 10 10.51 20.93 -2.23
N THR A 11 9.39 21.11 -1.52
CA THR A 11 9.36 21.42 -0.09
C THR A 11 10.09 20.34 0.72
N ARG A 12 9.86 19.07 0.41
CA ARG A 12 10.54 17.96 1.06
C ARG A 12 12.05 17.95 0.78
N LYS A 13 12.46 18.28 -0.44
CA LYS A 13 13.87 18.40 -0.81
C LYS A 13 14.52 19.56 -0.05
N ALA A 14 13.87 20.73 0.01
CA ALA A 14 14.33 21.88 0.76
C ALA A 14 14.44 21.56 2.26
N LEU A 15 13.44 20.98 2.88
CA LEU A 15 13.48 20.56 4.29
C LEU A 15 14.64 19.60 4.57
N ARG A 16 14.89 18.64 3.68
CA ARG A 16 16.00 17.70 3.84
C ARG A 16 17.36 18.38 3.80
N GLN A 17 17.53 19.41 3.00
CA GLN A 17 18.78 20.15 2.82
C GLN A 17 18.99 21.20 3.91
N LEU A 18 17.94 21.96 4.24
CA LEU A 18 18.02 23.15 5.11
C LEU A 18 17.67 22.86 6.58
N ALA A 19 16.86 21.85 6.84
CA ALA A 19 16.41 21.49 8.19
C ALA A 19 16.25 19.96 8.33
N PRO A 20 17.35 19.18 8.33
CA PRO A 20 17.33 17.72 8.34
C PRO A 20 16.69 17.12 9.60
N ASP A 21 16.74 17.82 10.73
CA ASP A 21 16.09 17.48 11.99
C ASP A 21 14.55 17.53 11.88
N ILE A 22 14.02 18.64 11.35
CA ILE A 22 12.57 18.80 11.08
C ILE A 22 12.11 17.73 10.09
N TYR A 23 12.88 17.50 9.02
CA TYR A 23 12.60 16.44 8.05
C TYR A 23 12.54 15.04 8.70
N LYS A 24 13.47 14.73 9.59
CA LYS A 24 13.53 13.46 10.32
C LYS A 24 12.32 13.28 11.24
N ASN A 25 11.94 14.33 11.98
CA ASN A 25 10.79 14.31 12.88
C ASN A 25 9.48 14.14 12.11
N MET A 26 9.29 14.88 11.04
CA MET A 26 8.13 14.75 10.14
C MET A 26 8.00 13.31 9.61
N ASN A 27 9.08 12.71 9.11
CA ASN A 27 9.05 11.34 8.61
C ASN A 27 8.77 10.31 9.73
N LYS A 28 9.23 10.55 10.95
CA LYS A 28 8.93 9.69 12.12
C LYS A 28 7.44 9.70 12.44
N GLU A 29 6.80 10.85 12.44
CA GLU A 29 5.36 11.00 12.70
C GLU A 29 4.51 10.38 11.57
N ILE A 30 4.83 10.68 10.31
CA ILE A 30 4.18 10.05 9.15
C ILE A 30 4.36 8.53 9.17
N GLY A 31 5.56 8.06 9.47
CA GLY A 31 5.84 6.64 9.62
C GLY A 31 5.05 5.97 10.74
N ALA A 32 4.74 6.69 11.81
CA ALA A 32 3.88 6.20 12.87
C ALA A 32 2.43 6.00 12.38
N ALA A 33 1.87 6.97 11.66
CA ALA A 33 0.55 6.87 11.08
C ALA A 33 0.45 5.70 10.08
N MET A 34 1.43 5.54 9.19
CA MET A 34 1.46 4.44 8.23
C MET A 34 1.62 3.07 8.88
N ARG A 35 2.34 2.97 10.02
CA ARG A 35 2.45 1.73 10.79
C ARG A 35 1.11 1.25 11.32
N VAL A 36 0.21 2.14 11.72
CA VAL A 36 -1.14 1.77 12.17
C VAL A 36 -1.89 1.06 11.04
N VAL A 37 -1.89 1.62 9.83
CA VAL A 37 -2.55 1.01 8.67
C VAL A 37 -1.94 -0.35 8.33
N VAL A 38 -0.61 -0.45 8.32
CA VAL A 38 0.08 -1.72 8.04
C VAL A 38 -0.19 -2.76 9.13
N LYS A 39 -0.25 -2.36 10.40
CA LYS A 39 -0.60 -3.26 11.51
C LYS A 39 -2.01 -3.80 11.35
N ASP A 40 -2.96 -2.94 11.00
CA ASP A 40 -4.34 -3.34 10.75
C ASP A 40 -4.43 -4.35 9.57
N ALA A 41 -3.78 -4.05 8.44
CA ALA A 41 -3.70 -4.99 7.32
C ALA A 41 -3.08 -6.35 7.73
N ARG A 42 -2.03 -6.35 8.55
CA ARG A 42 -1.40 -7.59 9.05
C ARG A 42 -2.31 -8.39 9.96
N ASN A 43 -3.13 -7.72 10.77
CA ASN A 43 -4.09 -8.38 11.67
C ASN A 43 -5.21 -9.08 10.89
N MET A 44 -5.54 -8.62 9.70
CA MET A 44 -6.56 -9.24 8.83
C MET A 44 -6.04 -10.50 8.13
N VAL A 45 -4.73 -10.78 8.14
CA VAL A 45 -4.16 -11.96 7.47
C VAL A 45 -4.53 -13.22 8.24
N GLN A 46 -5.35 -14.05 7.61
CA GLN A 46 -5.82 -15.32 8.16
C GLN A 46 -4.71 -16.37 8.14
N PRO A 47 -4.71 -17.35 9.05
CA PRO A 47 -3.74 -18.43 9.07
C PRO A 47 -3.87 -19.37 7.85
N SER A 48 -5.07 -19.51 7.31
CA SER A 48 -5.40 -20.36 6.16
C SER A 48 -6.50 -19.73 5.30
N VAL A 49 -6.73 -20.29 4.11
CA VAL A 49 -7.88 -19.96 3.26
C VAL A 49 -8.84 -21.13 3.26
N ASN A 50 -10.06 -20.92 3.76
CA ASN A 50 -11.08 -21.96 3.82
C ASN A 50 -11.42 -22.49 2.42
N GLY A 51 -11.45 -23.82 2.26
CA GLY A 51 -11.70 -24.46 0.97
C GLY A 51 -10.49 -24.56 0.04
N LEU A 52 -9.30 -24.06 0.44
CA LEU A 52 -8.05 -24.15 -0.32
C LEU A 52 -6.93 -24.80 0.51
N TYR A 53 -7.22 -25.90 1.19
CA TYR A 53 -6.26 -26.56 2.09
C TYR A 53 -4.96 -26.98 1.38
N ASN A 54 -5.05 -27.43 0.13
CA ASN A 54 -3.87 -27.82 -0.66
C ASN A 54 -2.97 -26.65 -1.06
N TRP A 55 -3.44 -25.40 -0.93
CA TRP A 55 -2.62 -24.22 -1.22
C TRP A 55 -1.49 -24.04 -0.20
N GLN A 56 -1.69 -24.51 1.03
CA GLN A 56 -0.67 -24.45 2.08
C GLN A 56 0.40 -25.53 1.91
N ASP A 57 -0.01 -26.77 1.58
CA ASP A 57 0.88 -27.93 1.67
C ASP A 57 1.71 -28.16 0.42
N LYS A 58 1.15 -28.03 -0.76
CA LYS A 58 1.82 -28.48 -1.99
C LYS A 58 2.20 -27.40 -2.96
N GLY A 59 1.68 -26.17 -2.79
CA GLY A 59 1.82 -25.12 -3.79
C GLY A 59 1.53 -25.71 -5.16
N THR A 60 0.37 -25.45 -5.73
CA THR A 60 0.00 -26.03 -7.02
C THR A 60 1.03 -25.57 -8.05
N LEU A 61 1.96 -26.47 -8.39
CA LEU A 61 2.91 -26.26 -9.47
C LEU A 61 2.12 -26.32 -10.78
N VAL A 62 1.61 -25.22 -11.23
CA VAL A 62 1.19 -25.12 -12.62
C VAL A 62 2.48 -25.09 -13.42
N LYS A 63 2.92 -26.24 -13.91
CA LYS A 63 3.94 -26.31 -14.95
C LYS A 63 3.32 -25.71 -16.20
N SER A 64 3.59 -24.42 -16.46
CA SER A 64 3.31 -23.80 -17.73
C SER A 64 4.27 -24.38 -18.77
N ARG A 65 3.81 -24.56 -20.00
CA ARG A 65 4.60 -25.08 -21.11
C ARG A 65 5.66 -24.09 -21.65
N THR A 66 5.80 -22.94 -21.05
CA THR A 66 6.75 -21.91 -21.47
C THR A 66 7.85 -21.75 -20.43
N SER A 67 9.07 -21.46 -20.88
CA SER A 67 10.31 -21.33 -20.08
C SER A 67 10.29 -20.23 -18.99
N ARG A 68 9.13 -19.63 -18.74
CA ARG A 68 8.90 -18.64 -17.68
C ARG A 68 8.06 -19.19 -16.53
N ASP A 69 8.15 -20.47 -16.27
CA ASP A 69 7.37 -21.17 -15.27
C ASP A 69 7.67 -20.69 -13.86
N ARG A 70 6.94 -19.70 -13.42
CA ARG A 70 6.89 -19.35 -12.00
C ARG A 70 5.89 -20.26 -11.32
N ALA A 71 6.39 -21.10 -10.42
CA ALA A 71 5.55 -21.89 -9.56
C ALA A 71 4.52 -20.99 -8.84
N PHE A 72 3.26 -21.43 -8.81
CA PHE A 72 2.23 -20.73 -8.05
C PHE A 72 2.65 -20.69 -6.57
N PRO A 73 2.70 -19.50 -5.91
CA PRO A 73 3.29 -19.37 -4.60
C PRO A 73 2.42 -20.09 -3.54
N LYS A 74 3.07 -20.82 -2.63
CA LYS A 74 2.40 -21.41 -1.47
C LYS A 74 1.79 -20.33 -0.58
N TYR A 75 0.62 -20.62 -0.01
CA TYR A 75 0.05 -19.78 1.02
C TYR A 75 0.92 -19.82 2.29
N ASN A 76 1.33 -18.66 2.76
CA ASN A 76 2.05 -18.52 4.01
C ASN A 76 1.71 -17.17 4.66
N ALA A 77 0.96 -17.24 5.77
CA ALA A 77 0.49 -16.06 6.48
C ALA A 77 1.65 -15.16 6.97
N GLN A 78 2.77 -15.76 7.40
CA GLN A 78 3.92 -14.99 7.88
C GLN A 78 4.61 -14.23 6.73
N VAL A 79 4.73 -14.86 5.56
CA VAL A 79 5.28 -14.21 4.36
C VAL A 79 4.38 -13.07 3.91
N ILE A 80 3.05 -13.25 3.98
CA ILE A 80 2.09 -12.19 3.67
C ILE A 80 2.27 -11.03 4.65
N LYS A 81 2.26 -11.30 5.97
CA LYS A 81 2.43 -10.27 7.01
C LYS A 81 3.75 -9.50 6.84
N LYS A 82 4.86 -10.18 6.56
CA LYS A 82 6.15 -9.53 6.29
C LYS A 82 6.13 -8.69 5.02
N GLY A 83 5.37 -9.12 3.99
CA GLY A 83 5.23 -8.41 2.72
C GLY A 83 4.44 -7.11 2.83
N LEU A 84 3.51 -7.01 3.79
CA LEU A 84 2.74 -5.80 4.05
C LEU A 84 3.62 -4.78 4.78
N THR A 85 3.95 -3.67 4.12
CA THR A 85 4.90 -2.69 4.63
C THR A 85 4.59 -1.29 4.10
N TYR A 86 5.38 -0.31 4.49
CA TYR A 86 5.31 1.05 3.97
C TYR A 86 6.68 1.58 3.57
N SER A 87 6.69 2.64 2.77
CA SER A 87 7.90 3.34 2.36
C SER A 87 7.69 4.84 2.50
N LEU A 88 8.67 5.50 3.11
CA LEU A 88 8.76 6.96 3.21
C LEU A 88 9.61 7.56 2.08
N GLY A 89 10.12 6.71 1.20
CA GLY A 89 10.93 7.11 0.06
C GLY A 89 10.10 7.52 -1.15
N GLN A 90 10.63 8.46 -1.90
CA GLN A 90 10.06 8.90 -3.17
C GLN A 90 10.08 7.75 -4.20
N SER A 91 8.97 7.60 -4.94
CA SER A 91 8.91 6.66 -6.06
C SER A 91 9.62 7.23 -7.30
N LYS A 92 9.90 6.38 -8.27
CA LYS A 92 10.16 6.86 -9.64
C LYS A 92 8.89 7.52 -10.19
N LYS A 93 9.05 8.45 -11.12
CA LYS A 93 7.93 9.04 -11.87
C LYS A 93 7.18 7.93 -12.61
N ASN A 94 5.85 7.96 -12.55
CA ASN A 94 5.03 7.11 -13.39
C ASN A 94 4.93 7.68 -14.82
N ARG A 95 4.20 6.99 -15.71
CA ARG A 95 3.99 7.46 -17.09
C ARG A 95 3.34 8.83 -17.19
N SER A 96 2.50 9.19 -16.21
CA SER A 96 1.83 10.51 -16.11
C SER A 96 2.67 11.55 -15.36
N GLY A 97 3.93 11.28 -15.06
CA GLY A 97 4.83 12.22 -14.37
C GLY A 97 4.64 12.31 -12.86
N PHE A 98 3.68 11.60 -12.27
CA PHE A 98 3.44 11.63 -10.84
C PHE A 98 4.48 10.85 -10.05
N VAL A 99 4.78 11.36 -8.85
CA VAL A 99 5.69 10.78 -7.88
C VAL A 99 4.96 10.57 -6.56
N SER A 100 5.03 9.35 -6.02
CA SER A 100 4.51 9.07 -4.70
C SER A 100 5.59 9.28 -3.66
N LEU A 101 5.32 10.11 -2.64
CA LEU A 101 6.26 10.40 -1.56
C LEU A 101 6.18 9.37 -0.43
N TYR A 102 4.98 8.87 -0.16
CA TYR A 102 4.69 7.88 0.88
C TYR A 102 3.84 6.78 0.27
N ARG A 103 4.20 5.51 0.55
CA ARG A 103 3.54 4.37 -0.08
C ARG A 103 3.29 3.26 0.92
N LEU A 104 2.11 2.68 0.86
CA LEU A 104 1.83 1.37 1.43
C LEU A 104 2.14 0.31 0.36
N LEU A 105 2.79 -0.77 0.75
CA LEU A 105 3.34 -1.75 -0.17
C LEU A 105 2.95 -3.15 0.26
N ASN A 106 2.55 -3.97 -0.71
CA ASN A 106 2.44 -5.41 -0.56
C ASN A 106 3.51 -6.07 -1.44
N LYS A 107 4.57 -6.57 -0.81
CA LYS A 107 5.71 -7.21 -1.48
C LYS A 107 5.56 -8.73 -1.61
N SER A 108 4.52 -9.31 -1.00
CA SER A 108 4.25 -10.73 -1.05
C SER A 108 3.42 -11.08 -2.29
N ALA A 109 3.88 -12.04 -3.10
CA ALA A 109 3.11 -12.54 -4.25
C ALA A 109 1.76 -13.11 -3.81
N VAL A 110 1.73 -13.90 -2.73
CA VAL A 110 0.48 -14.45 -2.17
C VAL A 110 -0.41 -13.34 -1.64
N GLY A 111 0.15 -12.36 -0.94
CA GLY A 111 -0.59 -11.20 -0.47
C GLY A 111 -1.20 -10.40 -1.64
N SER A 112 -0.49 -10.26 -2.75
CA SER A 112 -0.99 -9.60 -3.95
C SER A 112 -2.12 -10.40 -4.60
N ILE A 113 -2.02 -11.73 -4.63
CA ILE A 113 -3.09 -12.60 -5.11
C ILE A 113 -4.36 -12.41 -4.26
N ILE A 114 -4.25 -12.44 -2.93
CA ILE A 114 -5.39 -12.22 -2.03
C ILE A 114 -6.00 -10.83 -2.27
N GLU A 115 -5.16 -9.81 -2.41
CA GLU A 115 -5.60 -8.43 -2.63
C GLU A 115 -6.42 -8.28 -3.90
N THR A 116 -6.07 -9.01 -4.98
CA THR A 116 -6.60 -8.77 -6.33
C THR A 116 -7.39 -9.91 -6.96
N ALA A 117 -7.38 -11.12 -6.38
CA ALA A 117 -8.05 -12.28 -6.97
C ALA A 117 -9.54 -12.03 -7.21
N GLY A 118 -10.01 -12.24 -8.42
CA GLY A 118 -11.39 -12.01 -8.85
C GLY A 118 -11.78 -10.54 -9.00
N ARG A 119 -10.81 -9.61 -8.98
CA ARG A 119 -11.02 -8.22 -9.36
C ARG A 119 -11.32 -8.17 -10.87
N LEU A 120 -12.29 -7.35 -11.25
CA LEU A 120 -12.55 -7.08 -12.66
C LEU A 120 -11.37 -6.30 -13.25
N ASN A 121 -10.95 -6.66 -14.47
CA ASN A 121 -10.00 -5.88 -15.25
C ASN A 121 -10.66 -4.60 -15.82
N PHE A 122 -9.89 -3.83 -16.58
CA PHE A 122 -10.39 -2.60 -17.20
C PHE A 122 -11.59 -2.82 -18.13
N ASN A 123 -11.66 -3.99 -18.79
CA ASN A 123 -12.73 -4.36 -19.72
C ASN A 123 -13.95 -4.96 -19.03
N GLY A 124 -13.93 -5.12 -17.70
CA GLY A 124 -15.01 -5.73 -16.93
C GLY A 124 -14.93 -7.25 -16.82
N ASP A 125 -13.91 -7.89 -17.42
CA ASP A 125 -13.69 -9.33 -17.33
C ASP A 125 -12.96 -9.71 -16.05
N ARG A 126 -13.17 -10.93 -15.58
CA ARG A 126 -12.39 -11.50 -14.49
C ARG A 126 -11.08 -12.04 -15.04
N ASP A 127 -9.95 -11.64 -14.44
CA ASP A 127 -8.59 -12.08 -14.80
C ASP A 127 -8.34 -13.56 -14.46
N SER A 128 -9.19 -14.49 -14.88
CA SER A 128 -8.93 -15.90 -14.73
C SER A 128 -8.53 -16.50 -16.08
N GLN A 129 -7.26 -16.85 -16.23
CA GLN A 129 -6.73 -17.57 -17.38
C GLN A 129 -6.73 -19.10 -17.16
N SER A 130 -7.55 -19.60 -16.25
CA SER A 130 -7.67 -21.04 -16.00
C SER A 130 -8.42 -21.71 -17.16
N ASN A 131 -7.83 -22.78 -17.72
CA ASN A 131 -8.50 -23.66 -18.69
C ASN A 131 -9.66 -24.45 -18.06
N ASN A 132 -9.77 -24.44 -16.73
CA ASN A 132 -10.92 -24.99 -16.02
C ASN A 132 -11.89 -23.85 -15.69
N PRO A 133 -13.08 -23.79 -16.30
CA PRO A 133 -14.02 -22.70 -16.09
C PRO A 133 -14.49 -22.57 -14.63
N ASN A 134 -14.43 -23.64 -13.86
CA ASN A 134 -14.84 -23.67 -12.45
C ASN A 134 -13.69 -23.38 -11.48
N ALA A 135 -12.42 -23.61 -11.86
CA ALA A 135 -11.28 -23.46 -10.97
C ALA A 135 -11.08 -22.00 -10.53
N GLY A 136 -11.18 -21.06 -11.45
CA GLY A 136 -11.07 -19.63 -11.13
C GLY A 136 -12.21 -19.15 -10.23
N ALA A 137 -13.43 -19.58 -10.47
CA ALA A 137 -14.60 -19.23 -9.66
C ALA A 137 -14.51 -19.80 -8.25
N HIS A 138 -14.09 -21.06 -8.10
CA HIS A 138 -13.90 -21.72 -6.80
C HIS A 138 -12.83 -20.97 -5.97
N PHE A 139 -11.67 -20.70 -6.56
CA PHE A 139 -10.58 -19.99 -5.91
C PHE A 139 -11.01 -18.60 -5.43
N ASN A 140 -11.66 -17.84 -6.30
CA ASN A 140 -12.14 -16.50 -5.97
C ASN A 140 -13.18 -16.53 -4.86
N ARG A 141 -14.10 -17.51 -4.88
CA ARG A 141 -15.13 -17.69 -3.84
C ARG A 141 -14.51 -18.05 -2.49
N ALA A 142 -13.50 -18.92 -2.48
CA ALA A 142 -12.80 -19.31 -1.26
C ALA A 142 -12.04 -18.12 -0.63
N ILE A 143 -11.35 -17.30 -1.45
CA ILE A 143 -10.71 -16.08 -0.97
C ILE A 143 -11.74 -15.09 -0.46
N GLN A 144 -12.85 -14.89 -1.19
CA GLN A 144 -13.91 -13.99 -0.77
C GLN A 144 -14.57 -14.45 0.53
N GLY A 145 -14.80 -15.74 0.71
CA GLY A 145 -15.33 -16.32 1.95
C GLY A 145 -14.41 -16.14 3.15
N THR A 146 -13.08 -16.11 2.92
CA THR A 146 -12.09 -15.96 3.99
C THR A 146 -11.78 -14.49 4.31
N TYR A 147 -11.63 -13.65 3.29
CA TYR A 147 -11.17 -12.25 3.42
C TYR A 147 -12.27 -11.21 3.21
N GLY A 148 -13.44 -11.63 2.77
CA GLY A 148 -14.55 -10.73 2.42
C GLY A 148 -14.46 -10.15 1.01
N GLY A 149 -15.38 -9.22 0.72
CA GLY A 149 -15.43 -8.50 -0.54
C GLY A 149 -14.30 -7.48 -0.73
N PHE A 150 -14.34 -6.82 -1.87
CA PHE A 150 -13.40 -5.75 -2.19
C PHE A 150 -13.78 -4.44 -1.51
N TYR A 151 -12.78 -3.72 -1.07
CA TYR A 151 -12.89 -2.34 -0.58
C TYR A 151 -12.25 -1.41 -1.61
N THR A 152 -12.93 -0.30 -1.92
CA THR A 152 -12.46 0.68 -2.91
C THR A 152 -11.73 1.82 -2.20
N VAL A 153 -10.49 2.09 -2.60
CA VAL A 153 -9.71 3.21 -2.09
C VAL A 153 -9.90 4.41 -3.01
N GLY A 154 -10.48 5.49 -2.48
CA GLY A 154 -10.75 6.71 -3.23
C GLY A 154 -11.86 6.52 -4.28
N LYS A 155 -11.85 7.36 -5.33
CA LYS A 155 -12.88 7.36 -6.38
C LYS A 155 -12.59 6.43 -7.56
N GLY A 156 -11.49 5.69 -7.53
CA GLY A 156 -11.05 4.86 -8.66
C GLY A 156 -11.74 3.50 -8.71
N LYS A 157 -12.51 3.21 -9.76
CA LYS A 157 -13.20 1.93 -10.01
C LYS A 157 -12.26 0.70 -9.90
N TYR A 158 -10.96 0.89 -10.11
CA TYR A 158 -9.95 -0.19 -10.17
C TYR A 158 -9.03 -0.28 -8.95
N ASN A 159 -9.18 0.62 -7.98
CA ASN A 159 -8.39 0.63 -6.76
C ASN A 159 -9.00 -0.24 -5.66
N ASN A 160 -9.38 -1.46 -6.02
CA ASN A 160 -10.08 -2.37 -5.13
C ASN A 160 -9.13 -3.42 -4.56
N GLY A 161 -9.29 -3.75 -3.29
CA GLY A 161 -8.51 -4.78 -2.65
C GLY A 161 -9.17 -5.28 -1.37
N ARG A 162 -8.60 -6.34 -0.77
CA ARG A 162 -9.18 -6.99 0.40
C ARG A 162 -8.40 -6.78 1.69
N LEU A 163 -7.08 -6.69 1.62
CA LEU A 163 -6.22 -6.52 2.79
C LEU A 163 -5.79 -5.08 2.98
N MET A 164 -4.94 -4.59 2.08
CA MET A 164 -4.39 -3.24 2.19
C MET A 164 -5.47 -2.20 1.93
N ALA A 165 -6.34 -2.42 0.93
CA ALA A 165 -7.43 -1.51 0.63
C ALA A 165 -8.40 -1.39 1.82
N LYS A 166 -8.78 -2.51 2.45
CA LYS A 166 -9.61 -2.51 3.64
C LYS A 166 -8.96 -1.75 4.79
N ALA A 167 -7.68 -2.00 5.06
CA ALA A 167 -6.94 -1.31 6.12
C ALA A 167 -6.84 0.20 5.85
N ILE A 168 -6.67 0.61 4.59
CA ILE A 168 -6.67 2.03 4.21
C ILE A 168 -8.04 2.64 4.50
N VAL A 169 -9.12 2.03 4.01
CA VAL A 169 -10.50 2.55 4.22
C VAL A 169 -10.82 2.67 5.70
N ASN A 170 -10.48 1.66 6.51
CA ASN A 170 -10.74 1.67 7.95
C ASN A 170 -9.97 2.78 8.69
N ASN A 171 -8.83 3.20 8.19
CA ASN A 171 -7.94 4.15 8.84
C ASN A 171 -7.77 5.47 8.08
N GLU A 172 -8.50 5.67 6.97
CA GLU A 172 -8.26 6.79 6.05
C GLU A 172 -8.29 8.15 6.77
N GLY A 173 -9.34 8.45 7.50
CA GLY A 173 -9.49 9.73 8.18
C GLY A 173 -8.40 9.98 9.24
N LYS A 174 -8.08 8.97 10.05
CA LYS A 174 -7.06 9.07 11.11
C LYS A 174 -5.65 9.19 10.53
N ALA A 175 -5.34 8.38 9.53
CA ALA A 175 -4.02 8.39 8.89
C ALA A 175 -3.79 9.70 8.12
N GLN A 176 -4.78 10.19 7.38
CA GLN A 176 -4.70 11.48 6.68
C GLN A 176 -4.53 12.63 7.66
N ALA A 177 -5.35 12.71 8.72
CA ALA A 177 -5.23 13.76 9.74
C ALA A 177 -3.84 13.78 10.38
N ALA A 178 -3.29 12.60 10.73
CA ALA A 178 -1.96 12.50 11.31
C ALA A 178 -0.84 12.93 10.33
N ILE A 179 -0.97 12.59 9.05
CA ILE A 179 -0.01 13.01 8.02
C ILE A 179 -0.07 14.53 7.83
N PHE A 180 -1.27 15.11 7.72
CA PHE A 180 -1.42 16.57 7.59
C PHE A 180 -0.92 17.32 8.83
N ALA A 181 -1.18 16.82 10.03
CA ALA A 181 -0.66 17.40 11.27
C ALA A 181 0.88 17.39 11.29
N ALA A 182 1.52 16.31 10.86
CA ALA A 182 2.97 16.23 10.78
C ALA A 182 3.57 17.22 9.74
N LEU A 183 2.89 17.39 8.61
CA LEU A 183 3.30 18.34 7.57
C LEU A 183 3.13 19.80 8.02
N ASP A 184 2.02 20.13 8.67
CA ASP A 184 1.73 21.46 9.20
C ASP A 184 2.73 21.84 10.29
N LYS A 185 2.99 20.93 11.24
CA LYS A 185 3.99 21.10 12.27
C LYS A 185 5.37 21.39 11.69
N ALA A 186 5.82 20.55 10.74
CA ALA A 186 7.11 20.76 10.07
C ALA A 186 7.19 22.11 9.33
N SER A 187 6.09 22.52 8.70
CA SER A 187 5.98 23.83 8.03
C SER A 187 6.09 24.99 9.02
N LYS A 188 5.40 24.91 10.15
CA LYS A 188 5.46 25.94 11.22
C LYS A 188 6.85 26.05 11.82
N GLU A 189 7.48 24.93 12.15
CA GLU A 189 8.84 24.90 12.70
C GLU A 189 9.85 25.48 11.70
N PHE A 190 9.73 25.16 10.41
CA PHE A 190 10.61 25.71 9.38
C PHE A 190 10.42 27.20 9.20
N LYS A 191 9.17 27.70 9.16
CA LYS A 191 8.87 29.14 9.09
C LYS A 191 9.43 29.91 10.29
N ALA A 192 9.24 29.42 11.50
CA ALA A 192 9.77 30.04 12.71
C ALA A 192 11.31 30.15 12.68
N ARG A 193 12.00 29.10 12.21
CA ARG A 193 13.45 29.09 12.08
C ARG A 193 13.96 30.10 11.03
N THR A 194 13.27 30.20 9.90
CA THR A 194 13.66 31.15 8.82
C THR A 194 13.33 32.61 9.15
N SER A 195 12.29 32.90 9.92
CA SER A 195 11.98 34.25 10.39
C SER A 195 13.02 34.75 11.39
N ASN A 196 13.47 33.92 12.31
CA ASN A 196 14.51 34.26 13.28
C ASN A 196 15.86 34.55 12.60
N VAL A 197 16.21 33.83 11.53
CA VAL A 197 17.43 34.09 10.74
C VAL A 197 17.34 35.44 10.01
N LYS A 198 16.15 35.84 9.54
CA LYS A 198 15.95 37.18 8.92
C LYS A 198 16.08 38.32 9.95
N ALA A 199 15.50 38.13 11.13
CA ALA A 199 15.59 39.12 12.21
C ALA A 199 17.04 39.34 12.69
N SER A 200 17.82 38.26 12.85
CA SER A 200 19.23 38.34 13.27
C SER A 200 20.19 38.91 12.21
N LYS A 201 19.80 38.98 10.94
CA LYS A 201 20.59 39.63 9.87
C LYS A 201 20.22 41.10 9.67
N ALA A 202 19.13 41.57 10.26
CA ALA A 202 18.65 42.94 10.17
C ALA A 202 19.03 43.79 11.41
N ALA A 203 19.59 43.17 12.42
CA ALA A 203 20.17 43.78 13.62
C ALA A 203 21.69 43.83 13.51
#